data_154898c7f74b25af012537154e918a37
#
_entry.id   154898c7f74b25af012537154e918a37
#
_cell.length_a   1.000
_cell.length_b   1.000
_cell.length_c   1.000
_cell.angle_alpha   90.00
_cell.angle_beta   90.00
_cell.angle_gamma   90.00
#
_symmetry.space_group_name_H-M   'P 1'
#
loop_
_entity.id
_entity.type
_entity.pdbx_description
1 polymer ?
#
loop_
_entity_poly.entity_id
_entity_poly.type
_entity_poly.pdbx_seq_one_letter_code
_entity_poly.pdbx_strand_id
1 'polypeptide(L)'
;LMIIFLLSLGGIPPLAGWFAKFVMFKAVLGQGGGGWGVALAVVAAVNAVIALFFYARVLKVAFMDPAPEILPEGAPVARPLAAALAITAAVVVAAGFYPQILAFFSEAARSLALP
;
A
#
# COMPACT_ATOMS: atom_id res chain seq x y z
N LEU A 1 6.48 1.64 -11.96
CA LEU A 1 6.56 2.03 -10.55
C LEU A 1 5.21 2.49 -10.00
N MET A 2 4.49 3.38 -10.70
CA MET A 2 3.17 3.86 -10.29
C MET A 2 2.17 2.71 -10.07
N ILE A 3 2.17 1.70 -10.92
CA ILE A 3 1.34 0.50 -10.77
C ILE A 3 1.62 -0.20 -9.44
N ILE A 4 2.90 -0.43 -9.10
CA ILE A 4 3.30 -1.10 -7.86
C ILE A 4 2.81 -0.32 -6.64
N PHE A 5 2.98 1.00 -6.63
CA PHE A 5 2.55 1.84 -5.51
C PHE A 5 1.04 1.89 -5.36
N LEU A 6 0.28 2.05 -6.46
CA LEU A 6 -1.18 2.08 -6.40
C LEU A 6 -1.78 0.73 -6.02
N LEU A 7 -1.23 -0.38 -6.51
CA LEU A 7 -1.65 -1.72 -6.10
C LEU A 7 -1.31 -2.01 -4.64
N SER A 8 -0.17 -1.53 -4.14
CA SER A 8 0.20 -1.64 -2.73
C SER A 8 -0.76 -0.85 -1.84
N LEU A 9 -1.10 0.38 -2.20
CA LEU A 9 -2.12 1.19 -1.51
C LEU A 9 -3.51 0.55 -1.57
N GLY A 10 -3.86 -0.06 -2.70
CA GLY A 10 -5.09 -0.85 -2.85
C GLY A 10 -5.15 -2.06 -1.93
N GLY A 11 -4.00 -2.55 -1.47
CA GLY A 11 -3.91 -3.72 -0.61
C GLY A 11 -4.01 -5.04 -1.35
N ILE A 12 -3.47 -5.09 -2.57
CA ILE A 12 -3.44 -6.32 -3.37
C ILE A 12 -2.22 -7.17 -2.98
N PRO A 13 -2.41 -8.48 -2.69
CA PRO A 13 -1.28 -9.38 -2.46
C PRO A 13 -0.37 -9.43 -3.70
N PRO A 14 0.92 -9.58 -3.57
CA PRO A 14 1.75 -9.79 -2.39
C PRO A 14 2.47 -8.51 -1.87
N LEU A 15 1.86 -7.34 -1.97
CA LEU A 15 2.49 -6.07 -1.62
C LEU A 15 2.32 -5.69 -0.14
N ALA A 16 3.19 -4.81 0.37
CA ALA A 16 3.24 -4.41 1.78
C ALA A 16 1.90 -3.87 2.31
N GLY A 17 1.14 -3.14 1.50
CA GLY A 17 -0.16 -2.59 1.87
C GLY A 17 -1.23 -3.63 2.20
N TRP A 18 -1.18 -4.80 1.54
CA TRP A 18 -2.06 -5.93 1.87
C TRP A 18 -1.78 -6.45 3.28
N PHE A 19 -0.51 -6.68 3.59
CA PHE A 19 -0.12 -7.20 4.89
C PHE A 19 -0.47 -6.23 6.02
N ALA A 20 -0.26 -4.94 5.83
CA ALA A 20 -0.63 -3.91 6.80
C ALA A 20 -2.15 -3.92 7.10
N LYS A 21 -3.00 -4.01 6.08
CA LYS A 21 -4.45 -4.13 6.23
C LYS A 21 -4.84 -5.43 6.93
N PHE A 22 -4.21 -6.55 6.57
CA PHE A 22 -4.47 -7.84 7.18
C PHE A 22 -4.18 -7.84 8.68
N VAL A 23 -3.03 -7.30 9.10
CA VAL A 23 -2.66 -7.16 10.52
C VAL A 23 -3.64 -6.25 11.25
N MET A 24 -4.05 -5.15 10.64
CA MET A 24 -5.04 -4.24 11.20
C MET A 24 -6.39 -4.94 11.42
N PHE A 25 -6.91 -5.66 10.44
CA PHE A 25 -8.17 -6.42 10.59
C PHE A 25 -8.05 -7.50 11.66
N LYS A 26 -6.94 -8.24 11.69
CA LYS A 26 -6.70 -9.25 12.72
C LYS A 26 -6.67 -8.64 14.13
N ALA A 27 -6.04 -7.48 14.30
CA ALA A 27 -5.98 -6.79 15.59
C ALA A 27 -7.38 -6.33 16.05
N VAL A 28 -8.17 -5.76 15.15
CA VAL A 28 -9.52 -5.25 15.46
C VAL A 28 -10.48 -6.39 15.81
N LEU A 29 -10.41 -7.52 15.09
CA LEU A 29 -11.28 -8.67 15.33
C LEU A 29 -10.81 -9.56 16.49
N GLY A 30 -9.49 -9.60 16.74
CA GLY A 30 -8.89 -10.47 17.75
C GLY A 30 -9.01 -9.96 19.19
N GLN A 31 -9.34 -8.70 19.40
CA GLN A 31 -9.46 -8.12 20.76
C GLN A 31 -10.83 -8.36 21.44
N GLY A 32 -11.62 -9.32 20.96
CA GLY A 32 -12.92 -9.61 21.55
C GLY A 32 -13.87 -8.41 21.53
N GLY A 33 -13.57 -7.42 20.70
CA GLY A 33 -14.34 -6.21 20.58
C GLY A 33 -15.77 -6.56 20.16
N GLY A 34 -16.72 -6.32 21.06
CA GLY A 34 -18.15 -6.44 20.74
C GLY A 34 -18.52 -5.79 19.42
N GLY A 35 -19.77 -5.58 19.13
CA GLY A 35 -20.25 -5.09 17.83
C GLY A 35 -19.49 -3.91 17.20
N TRP A 36 -18.80 -3.10 17.99
CA TRP A 36 -17.96 -1.98 17.51
C TRP A 36 -16.72 -2.42 16.71
N GLY A 37 -16.03 -3.50 17.12
CA GLY A 37 -14.88 -4.01 16.39
C GLY A 37 -15.29 -4.52 15.00
N VAL A 38 -16.41 -5.25 14.93
CA VAL A 38 -16.97 -5.73 13.67
C VAL A 38 -17.43 -4.57 12.80
N ALA A 39 -18.11 -3.57 13.36
CA ALA A 39 -18.55 -2.38 12.63
C ALA A 39 -17.37 -1.62 12.00
N LEU A 40 -16.28 -1.41 12.76
CA LEU A 40 -15.07 -0.77 12.26
C LEU A 40 -14.40 -1.59 11.14
N ALA A 41 -14.36 -2.92 11.27
CA ALA A 41 -13.81 -3.79 10.25
C ALA A 41 -14.63 -3.70 8.94
N VAL A 42 -15.97 -3.69 9.04
CA VAL A 42 -16.84 -3.54 7.86
C VAL A 42 -16.64 -2.19 7.19
N VAL A 43 -16.63 -1.09 7.94
CA VAL A 43 -16.38 0.26 7.40
C VAL A 43 -15.00 0.33 6.72
N ALA A 44 -13.98 -0.23 7.33
CA ALA A 44 -12.64 -0.27 6.76
C ALA A 44 -12.57 -1.12 5.47
N ALA A 45 -13.29 -2.24 5.42
CA ALA A 45 -13.39 -3.09 4.22
C ALA A 45 -14.09 -2.36 3.07
N VAL A 46 -15.23 -1.72 3.34
CA VAL A 46 -15.96 -0.91 2.33
C VAL A 46 -15.08 0.22 1.80
N ASN A 47 -14.41 0.95 2.69
CA ASN A 47 -13.50 2.02 2.30
C ASN A 47 -12.31 1.50 1.45
N ALA A 48 -11.79 0.31 1.77
CA ALA A 48 -10.74 -0.32 0.97
C ALA A 48 -11.20 -0.66 -0.45
N VAL A 49 -12.45 -1.12 -0.63
CA VAL A 49 -13.03 -1.40 -1.96
C VAL A 49 -13.19 -0.11 -2.76
N ILE A 50 -13.70 0.96 -2.13
CA ILE A 50 -13.84 2.28 -2.77
C ILE A 50 -12.47 2.81 -3.21
N ALA A 51 -11.47 2.71 -2.35
CA ALA A 51 -10.11 3.12 -2.66
C ALA A 51 -9.51 2.31 -3.83
N LEU A 52 -9.74 0.99 -3.86
CA LEU A 52 -9.29 0.13 -4.95
C LEU A 52 -9.90 0.55 -6.29
N PHE A 53 -11.20 0.85 -6.31
CA PHE A 53 -11.88 1.35 -7.52
C PHE A 53 -11.28 2.67 -8.00
N PHE A 54 -10.99 3.59 -7.09
CA PHE A 54 -10.34 4.85 -7.41
C PHE A 54 -8.93 4.65 -8.01
N TYR A 55 -8.12 3.78 -7.41
CA TYR A 55 -6.78 3.48 -7.92
C TYR A 55 -6.82 2.78 -9.29
N ALA A 56 -7.75 1.87 -9.49
CA ALA A 56 -7.95 1.22 -10.78
C ALA A 56 -8.33 2.23 -11.87
N ARG A 57 -9.17 3.21 -11.54
CA ARG A 57 -9.54 4.30 -12.45
C ARG A 57 -8.34 5.17 -12.83
N VAL A 58 -7.50 5.52 -11.85
CA VAL A 58 -6.26 6.28 -12.11
C VAL A 58 -5.33 5.52 -13.02
N LEU A 59 -5.14 4.21 -12.79
CA LEU A 59 -4.33 3.36 -13.67
C LEU A 59 -4.90 3.28 -15.08
N LYS A 60 -6.21 3.14 -15.20
CA LYS A 60 -6.87 3.13 -16.53
C LYS A 60 -6.57 4.42 -17.30
N VAL A 61 -6.82 5.58 -16.70
CA VAL A 61 -6.58 6.87 -17.34
C VAL A 61 -5.11 7.05 -17.71
N ALA A 62 -4.19 6.63 -16.82
CA ALA A 62 -2.75 6.83 -17.04
C ALA A 62 -2.15 5.92 -18.12
N PHE A 63 -2.72 4.72 -18.35
CA PHE A 63 -2.10 3.71 -19.23
C PHE A 63 -2.96 3.31 -20.43
N MET A 64 -4.27 3.53 -20.39
CA MET A 64 -5.21 3.08 -21.42
C MET A 64 -5.83 4.22 -22.23
N ASP A 65 -5.89 5.43 -21.67
CA ASP A 65 -6.42 6.57 -22.40
C ASP A 65 -5.32 7.18 -23.29
N PRO A 66 -5.66 7.61 -24.52
CA PRO A 66 -4.70 8.23 -25.42
C PRO A 66 -4.16 9.53 -24.81
N ALA A 67 -2.85 9.73 -24.92
CA ALA A 67 -2.23 10.98 -24.46
C ALA A 67 -2.71 12.17 -25.31
N PRO A 68 -3.01 13.33 -24.70
CA PRO A 68 -3.31 14.53 -25.46
C PRO A 68 -2.13 14.90 -26.37
N GLU A 69 -2.40 15.26 -27.62
CA GLU A 69 -1.37 15.60 -28.64
C GLU A 69 -0.44 16.77 -28.27
N ILE A 70 -0.74 17.50 -27.21
CA ILE A 70 -0.06 18.76 -26.82
C ILE A 70 0.95 18.59 -25.69
N LEU A 71 1.22 17.36 -25.23
CA LEU A 71 2.23 17.16 -24.21
C LEU A 71 3.63 17.23 -24.84
N PRO A 72 4.52 18.15 -24.37
CA PRO A 72 5.91 18.10 -24.76
C PRO A 72 6.50 16.75 -24.36
N GLU A 73 7.40 16.22 -25.18
CA GLU A 73 8.13 14.99 -24.86
C GLU A 73 8.62 15.05 -23.40
N GLY A 74 8.27 14.02 -22.63
CA GLY A 74 8.50 14.00 -21.20
C GLY A 74 9.97 14.30 -20.86
N ALA A 75 10.19 15.25 -19.98
CA ALA A 75 11.52 15.57 -19.51
C ALA A 75 12.22 14.30 -18.97
N PRO A 76 13.50 14.08 -19.26
CA PRO A 76 14.22 12.92 -18.77
C PRO A 76 14.21 12.91 -17.24
N VAL A 77 13.82 11.78 -16.66
CA VAL A 77 13.77 11.60 -15.20
C VAL A 77 15.20 11.70 -14.66
N ALA A 78 15.41 12.61 -13.72
CA ALA A 78 16.72 12.75 -13.07
C ALA A 78 17.16 11.43 -12.43
N ARG A 79 18.41 11.02 -12.65
CA ARG A 79 18.96 9.76 -12.13
C ARG A 79 18.72 9.55 -10.62
N PRO A 80 18.92 10.55 -9.74
CA PRO A 80 18.68 10.38 -8.30
C PRO A 80 17.20 10.12 -7.99
N LEU A 81 16.27 10.73 -8.73
CA LEU A 81 14.84 10.49 -8.58
C LEU A 81 14.47 9.06 -9.01
N ALA A 82 15.00 8.60 -10.14
CA ALA A 82 14.80 7.23 -10.61
C ALA A 82 15.33 6.20 -9.60
N ALA A 83 16.52 6.45 -9.02
CA ALA A 83 17.10 5.59 -8.00
C ALA A 83 16.23 5.55 -6.73
N ALA A 84 15.78 6.69 -6.23
CA ALA A 84 14.91 6.78 -5.06
C ALA A 84 13.59 6.01 -5.27
N LEU A 85 12.94 6.18 -6.42
CA LEU A 85 11.73 5.46 -6.77
C LEU A 85 11.94 3.95 -6.90
N ALA A 86 13.07 3.52 -7.48
CA ALA A 86 13.41 2.11 -7.61
C ALA A 86 13.66 1.46 -6.24
N ILE A 87 14.39 2.12 -5.36
CA ILE A 87 14.65 1.65 -3.99
C ILE A 87 13.35 1.53 -3.22
N THR A 88 12.50 2.55 -3.26
CA THR A 88 11.20 2.53 -2.57
C THR A 88 10.31 1.41 -3.10
N ALA A 89 10.24 1.20 -4.40
CA ALA A 89 9.49 0.11 -4.99
C ALA A 89 10.02 -1.27 -4.57
N ALA A 90 11.34 -1.43 -4.54
CA ALA A 90 11.98 -2.66 -4.07
C ALA A 90 11.63 -2.96 -2.60
N VAL A 91 11.66 -1.94 -1.73
CA VAL A 91 11.26 -2.07 -0.32
C VAL A 91 9.80 -2.47 -0.18
N VAL A 92 8.89 -1.85 -0.94
CA VAL A 92 7.44 -2.17 -0.92
C VAL A 92 7.18 -3.62 -1.33
N VAL A 93 7.87 -4.09 -2.36
CA VAL A 93 7.75 -5.48 -2.83
C VAL A 93 8.38 -6.44 -1.81
N ALA A 94 9.58 -6.15 -1.33
CA ALA A 94 10.27 -6.99 -0.34
C ALA A 94 9.47 -7.13 0.96
N ALA A 95 8.91 -6.03 1.47
CA ALA A 95 8.09 -6.04 2.68
C ALA A 95 6.77 -6.81 2.50
N GLY A 96 6.26 -6.91 1.27
CA GLY A 96 5.08 -7.72 0.96
C GLY A 96 5.38 -9.22 0.92
N PHE A 97 6.53 -9.61 0.36
CA PHE A 97 6.94 -11.03 0.28
C PHE A 97 7.52 -11.56 1.60
N TYR A 98 8.16 -10.70 2.38
CA TYR A 98 8.80 -11.06 3.65
C TYR A 98 8.17 -10.31 4.83
N PRO A 99 6.99 -10.72 5.31
CA PRO A 99 6.30 -10.07 6.44
C PRO A 99 7.13 -10.12 7.74
N GLN A 100 8.10 -11.02 7.84
CA GLN A 100 9.04 -11.08 8.97
C GLN A 100 9.87 -9.81 9.13
N ILE A 101 10.16 -9.07 8.06
CA ILE A 101 10.86 -7.79 8.14
C ILE A 101 10.01 -6.77 8.94
N LEU A 102 8.70 -6.75 8.70
CA LEU A 102 7.77 -5.89 9.45
C LEU A 102 7.63 -6.35 10.91
N ALA A 103 7.66 -7.65 11.16
CA ALA A 103 7.66 -8.20 12.51
C ALA A 103 8.91 -7.77 13.29
N PHE A 104 10.09 -7.79 12.67
CA PHE A 104 11.34 -7.31 13.27
C PHE A 104 11.24 -5.83 13.68
N PHE A 105 10.72 -4.97 12.82
CA PHE A 105 10.53 -3.55 13.15
C PHE A 105 9.50 -3.33 14.26
N SER A 106 8.44 -4.15 14.32
CA SER A 106 7.44 -4.06 15.39
C SER A 106 7.99 -4.47 16.74
N GLU A 107 8.88 -5.45 16.77
CA GLU A 107 9.56 -5.91 17.99
C GLU A 107 10.60 -4.89 18.47
N ALA A 108 11.39 -4.34 17.55
CA ALA A 108 12.29 -3.24 17.84
C ALA A 108 11.56 -2.00 18.37
N ALA A 109 10.43 -1.64 17.81
CA ALA A 109 9.60 -0.54 18.29
C ALA A 109 9.05 -0.79 19.70
N ARG A 110 8.64 -2.03 19.99
CA ARG A 110 8.20 -2.41 21.35
C ARG A 110 9.32 -2.33 22.36
N SER A 111 10.53 -2.75 22.03
CA SER A 111 11.68 -2.67 22.95
C SER A 111 12.10 -1.24 23.25
N LEU A 112 11.80 -0.29 22.34
CA LEU A 112 12.05 1.14 22.56
C LEU A 112 10.90 1.85 23.30
N ALA A 113 9.69 1.29 23.27
CA ALA A 113 8.50 1.89 23.91
C ALA A 113 8.27 1.45 25.35
N LEU A 114 8.96 0.38 25.81
CA LEU A 114 8.90 -0.06 27.20
C LEU A 114 10.07 0.56 27.97
N PRO A 115 9.79 1.36 28.99
CA PRO A 115 10.84 1.86 29.89
C PRO A 115 11.46 0.72 30.69
#